data_86fbbc6d37c567e07b5a9557fb7e6cb9
#
_entry.id   86fbbc6d37c567e07b5a9557fb7e6cb9
#
_cell.length_a   1.000
_cell.length_b   1.000
_cell.length_c   1.000
_cell.angle_alpha   90.00
_cell.angle_beta   90.00
_cell.angle_gamma   90.00
#
_symmetry.space_group_name_H-M   'P 1'
#
loop_
_entity.id
_entity.type
_entity.pdbx_description
1 polymer ?
#
loop_
_entity_poly.entity_id
_entity_poly.type
_entity_poly.pdbx_seq_one_letter_code
_entity_poly.pdbx_strand_id
1 'polypeptide(L)'
;INDILDLSKIEAGRMELDVSEFDLRSALENALTLVKERAQRNGIALSLEVDPSLGMFRGDERKFKQILLNLLSNAVKFTPEGGKVGVAARPAADVVEVSVADTGVGIAAADQALVFEEFKQVGTDYTRKAEGTGLGLALTKRFVELHGGTIRLASEPGKGSTFTFTIPLGL
;
A
#
# COMPACT_ATOMS: atom_id res chain seq x y z
N ILE A 1 -15.86 0.68 -5.83
CA ILE A 1 -16.60 1.15 -7.00
C ILE A 1 -15.65 1.75 -8.02
N ASN A 2 -14.80 2.64 -7.55
CA ASN A 2 -13.85 3.31 -8.42
C ASN A 2 -12.72 2.39 -8.89
N ASP A 3 -12.44 1.32 -8.17
CA ASP A 3 -11.35 0.39 -8.49
C ASP A 3 -11.54 -0.25 -9.87
N ILE A 4 -12.76 -0.67 -10.18
CA ILE A 4 -13.05 -1.29 -11.48
C ILE A 4 -12.89 -0.27 -12.61
N LEU A 5 -13.39 0.94 -12.41
CA LEU A 5 -13.28 2.02 -13.40
C LEU A 5 -11.83 2.43 -13.61
N ASP A 6 -11.07 2.56 -12.52
CA ASP A 6 -9.66 2.94 -12.57
C ASP A 6 -8.84 1.87 -13.29
N LEU A 7 -9.07 0.60 -12.96
CA LEU A 7 -8.36 -0.49 -13.61
C LEU A 7 -8.68 -0.56 -15.10
N SER A 8 -9.93 -0.34 -15.48
CA SER A 8 -10.35 -0.28 -16.87
C SER A 8 -9.64 0.83 -17.63
N LYS A 9 -9.49 2.00 -17.02
CA LYS A 9 -8.75 3.13 -17.62
C LYS A 9 -7.29 2.79 -17.84
N ILE A 10 -6.67 2.12 -16.87
CA ILE A 10 -5.26 1.72 -16.97
C ILE A 10 -5.08 0.71 -18.10
N GLU A 11 -5.92 -0.30 -18.17
CA GLU A 11 -5.85 -1.33 -19.21
C GLU A 11 -6.10 -0.77 -20.61
N ALA A 12 -6.94 0.26 -20.70
CA ALA A 12 -7.21 0.94 -21.97
C ALA A 12 -6.12 1.96 -22.32
N GLY A 13 -5.11 2.14 -21.49
CA GLY A 13 -4.04 3.12 -21.72
C GLY A 13 -4.49 4.56 -21.52
N ARG A 14 -5.59 4.79 -20.81
CA ARG A 14 -6.17 6.12 -20.62
C ARG A 14 -5.79 6.79 -19.29
N MET A 15 -5.21 6.05 -18.36
CA MET A 15 -4.85 6.59 -17.08
C MET A 15 -3.54 7.35 -17.19
N GLU A 16 -3.54 8.60 -16.75
CA GLU A 16 -2.37 9.47 -16.73
C GLU A 16 -2.12 9.97 -15.31
N LEU A 17 -0.87 10.30 -15.02
CA LEU A 17 -0.52 10.90 -13.74
C LEU A 17 -0.82 12.40 -13.79
N ASP A 18 -1.42 12.89 -12.70
CA ASP A 18 -1.57 14.32 -12.45
C ASP A 18 -0.46 14.73 -11.48
N VAL A 19 0.73 15.00 -12.04
CA VAL A 19 1.93 15.21 -11.25
C VAL A 19 1.93 16.61 -10.64
N SER A 20 2.19 16.67 -9.34
CA SER A 20 2.35 17.93 -8.60
C SER A 20 3.37 17.72 -7.49
N GLU A 21 3.77 18.82 -6.86
CA GLU A 21 4.64 18.75 -5.69
C GLU A 21 3.78 18.71 -4.43
N PHE A 22 4.10 17.82 -3.50
CA PHE A 22 3.42 17.73 -2.22
C PHE A 22 4.40 17.28 -1.14
N ASP A 23 4.06 17.58 0.11
CA ASP A 23 4.88 17.16 1.24
C ASP A 23 4.66 15.68 1.52
N LEU A 24 5.73 14.89 1.40
CA LEU A 24 5.67 13.45 1.56
C LEU A 24 5.22 13.05 2.96
N ARG A 25 5.78 13.66 4.00
CA ARG A 25 5.39 13.36 5.37
C ARG A 25 3.90 13.61 5.60
N SER A 26 3.40 14.74 5.12
CA SER A 26 1.99 15.07 5.28
C SER A 26 1.08 14.05 4.59
N ALA A 27 1.47 13.60 3.41
CA ALA A 27 0.71 12.57 2.69
C ALA A 27 0.66 11.26 3.48
N LEU A 28 1.80 10.86 4.07
CA LEU A 28 1.88 9.66 4.89
C LEU A 28 1.05 9.79 6.16
N GLU A 29 1.14 10.93 6.85
CA GLU A 29 0.36 11.21 8.06
C GLU A 29 -1.14 11.21 7.77
N ASN A 30 -1.55 11.80 6.67
CA ASN A 30 -2.96 11.82 6.28
C ASN A 30 -3.50 10.42 6.03
N ALA A 31 -2.72 9.57 5.37
CA ALA A 31 -3.13 8.19 5.13
C ALA A 31 -3.30 7.41 6.43
N LEU A 32 -2.37 7.58 7.38
CA LEU A 32 -2.47 6.94 8.70
C LEU A 32 -3.70 7.44 9.47
N THR A 33 -3.98 8.74 9.39
CA THR A 33 -5.16 9.32 10.04
C THR A 33 -6.45 8.66 9.55
N LEU A 34 -6.53 8.36 8.26
CA LEU A 34 -7.73 7.76 7.67
C LEU A 34 -7.97 6.33 8.16
N VAL A 35 -6.95 5.59 8.57
CA VAL A 35 -7.11 4.23 9.11
C VAL A 35 -7.00 4.17 10.64
N LYS A 36 -6.75 5.29 11.30
CA LYS A 36 -6.49 5.36 12.74
C LYS A 36 -7.64 4.79 13.56
N GLU A 37 -8.86 5.21 13.26
CA GLU A 37 -10.04 4.76 14.01
C GLU A 37 -10.22 3.26 13.90
N ARG A 38 -10.09 2.73 12.70
CA ARG A 38 -10.21 1.29 12.45
C ARG A 38 -9.13 0.51 13.18
N ALA A 39 -7.88 1.01 13.14
CA ALA A 39 -6.78 0.39 13.86
C ALA A 39 -7.04 0.37 15.37
N GLN A 40 -7.53 1.47 15.93
CA GLN A 40 -7.85 1.55 17.36
C GLN A 40 -8.95 0.55 17.74
N ARG A 41 -9.98 0.43 16.95
CA ARG A 41 -11.05 -0.54 17.20
C ARG A 41 -10.54 -1.98 17.19
N ASN A 42 -9.52 -2.25 16.40
CA ASN A 42 -8.95 -3.59 16.30
C ASN A 42 -7.73 -3.79 17.21
N GLY A 43 -7.43 -2.81 18.08
CA GLY A 43 -6.31 -2.93 19.01
C GLY A 43 -4.95 -2.96 18.34
N ILE A 44 -4.78 -2.28 17.21
CA ILE A 44 -3.54 -2.25 16.43
C ILE A 44 -2.81 -0.95 16.64
N ALA A 45 -1.50 -1.02 16.95
CA ALA A 45 -0.65 0.14 17.10
C ALA A 45 -0.11 0.57 15.73
N LEU A 46 -0.25 1.85 15.41
CA LEU A 46 0.28 2.44 14.18
C LEU A 46 1.57 3.20 14.48
N SER A 47 2.53 3.17 13.55
CA SER A 47 3.76 3.94 13.66
C SER A 47 4.17 4.50 12.30
N LEU A 48 4.97 5.57 12.34
CA LEU A 48 5.47 6.23 11.13
C LEU A 48 6.91 6.66 11.34
N GLU A 49 7.77 6.27 10.40
CA GLU A 49 9.16 6.73 10.35
C GLU A 49 9.44 7.33 8.98
N VAL A 50 9.86 8.58 8.95
CA VAL A 50 10.20 9.27 7.70
C VAL A 50 11.61 9.80 7.83
N ASP A 51 12.47 9.47 6.87
CA ASP A 51 13.83 9.99 6.83
C ASP A 51 13.78 11.51 6.79
N PRO A 52 14.54 12.21 7.66
CA PRO A 52 14.51 13.68 7.72
C PRO A 52 14.93 14.36 6.43
N SER A 53 15.66 13.68 5.55
CA SER A 53 16.07 14.25 4.27
C SER A 53 14.95 14.35 3.25
N LEU A 54 13.84 13.64 3.48
CA LEU A 54 12.69 13.67 2.59
C LEU A 54 11.81 14.88 2.91
N GLY A 55 11.42 15.60 1.88
CA GLY A 55 10.58 16.79 2.03
C GLY A 55 9.52 16.81 0.94
N MET A 56 9.59 17.82 0.08
CA MET A 56 8.68 17.89 -1.06
C MET A 56 8.99 16.80 -2.06
N PHE A 57 7.94 16.26 -2.65
CA PHE A 57 8.01 15.12 -3.54
C PHE A 57 7.15 15.38 -4.77
N ARG A 58 7.62 14.94 -5.94
CA ARG A 58 6.84 15.06 -7.17
C ARG A 58 6.20 13.73 -7.52
N GLY A 59 4.88 13.76 -7.65
CA GLY A 59 4.11 12.58 -8.01
C GLY A 59 2.65 12.94 -8.13
N ASP A 60 1.83 11.94 -8.33
CA ASP A 60 0.38 12.11 -8.28
C ASP A 60 -0.07 11.90 -6.84
N GLU A 61 -0.30 12.98 -6.12
CA GLU A 61 -0.63 12.94 -4.69
C GLU A 61 -1.84 12.07 -4.41
N ARG A 62 -2.85 12.17 -5.24
CA ARG A 62 -4.10 11.42 -5.07
C ARG A 62 -3.87 9.91 -5.22
N LYS A 63 -3.14 9.52 -6.26
CA LYS A 63 -2.79 8.11 -6.48
C LYS A 63 -1.83 7.59 -5.42
N PHE A 64 -0.88 8.42 -4.99
CA PHE A 64 0.05 8.08 -3.92
C PHE A 64 -0.70 7.75 -2.63
N LYS A 65 -1.67 8.59 -2.25
CA LYS A 65 -2.50 8.36 -1.07
C LYS A 65 -3.35 7.09 -1.23
N GLN A 66 -3.83 6.83 -2.43
CA GLN A 66 -4.62 5.62 -2.70
C GLN A 66 -3.78 4.36 -2.54
N ILE A 67 -2.53 4.38 -3.01
CA ILE A 67 -1.58 3.28 -2.79
C ILE A 67 -1.44 3.01 -1.29
N LEU A 68 -1.19 4.05 -0.51
CA LEU A 68 -1.02 3.93 0.94
C LEU A 68 -2.27 3.39 1.61
N LEU A 69 -3.44 3.92 1.26
CA LEU A 69 -4.71 3.46 1.83
C LEU A 69 -4.96 2.00 1.55
N ASN A 70 -4.68 1.55 0.33
CA ASN A 70 -4.86 0.14 -0.03
C ASN A 70 -3.94 -0.76 0.80
N LEU A 71 -2.67 -0.38 0.95
CA LEU A 71 -1.73 -1.16 1.74
C LEU A 71 -2.04 -1.12 3.23
N LEU A 72 -2.39 0.05 3.76
CA LEU A 72 -2.74 0.20 5.17
C LEU A 72 -4.04 -0.51 5.52
N SER A 73 -5.04 -0.43 4.67
CA SER A 73 -6.31 -1.13 4.88
C SER A 73 -6.10 -2.64 4.94
N ASN A 74 -5.28 -3.18 4.03
CA ASN A 74 -4.92 -4.58 4.06
C ASN A 74 -4.17 -4.95 5.34
N ALA A 75 -3.19 -4.13 5.74
CA ALA A 75 -2.40 -4.39 6.92
C ALA A 75 -3.27 -4.45 8.18
N VAL A 76 -4.18 -3.48 8.34
CA VAL A 76 -5.10 -3.45 9.49
C VAL A 76 -6.06 -4.63 9.46
N LYS A 77 -6.56 -4.97 8.28
CA LYS A 77 -7.50 -6.05 8.08
C LYS A 77 -6.93 -7.41 8.48
N PHE A 78 -5.67 -7.67 8.17
CA PHE A 78 -5.05 -8.97 8.37
C PHE A 78 -4.15 -9.06 9.61
N THR A 79 -4.12 -8.02 10.43
CA THR A 79 -3.36 -8.02 11.67
C THR A 79 -4.31 -8.28 12.85
N PRO A 80 -4.04 -9.30 13.67
CA PRO A 80 -4.87 -9.58 14.84
C PRO A 80 -4.73 -8.49 15.91
N GLU A 81 -5.69 -8.46 16.82
CA GLU A 81 -5.66 -7.57 17.97
C GLU A 81 -4.33 -7.69 18.72
N GLY A 82 -3.78 -6.55 19.10
CA GLY A 82 -2.49 -6.48 19.77
C GLY A 82 -1.31 -6.36 18.83
N GLY A 83 -1.56 -6.43 17.51
CA GLY A 83 -0.51 -6.33 16.52
C GLY A 83 -0.10 -4.90 16.21
N LYS A 84 0.79 -4.75 15.24
CA LYS A 84 1.38 -3.47 14.87
C LYS A 84 1.40 -3.31 13.35
N VAL A 85 1.20 -2.07 12.91
CA VAL A 85 1.35 -1.67 11.50
C VAL A 85 2.23 -0.44 11.47
N GLY A 86 3.31 -0.48 10.70
CA GLY A 86 4.25 0.63 10.59
C GLY A 86 4.46 1.05 9.15
N VAL A 87 4.61 2.35 8.95
CA VAL A 87 4.97 2.93 7.65
C VAL A 87 6.34 3.55 7.79
N ALA A 88 7.21 3.28 6.83
CA ALA A 88 8.54 3.88 6.78
C ALA A 88 8.82 4.41 5.39
N ALA A 89 9.47 5.56 5.29
CA ALA A 89 9.87 6.15 4.02
C ALA A 89 11.32 6.60 4.10
N ARG A 90 12.11 6.26 3.08
CA ARG A 90 13.53 6.62 3.03
C ARG A 90 13.98 6.80 1.59
N PRO A 91 15.02 7.63 1.34
CA PRO A 91 15.62 7.68 0.01
C PRO A 91 16.51 6.45 -0.21
N ALA A 92 16.56 5.97 -1.44
CA ALA A 92 17.42 4.87 -1.85
C ALA A 92 17.84 5.12 -3.29
N ALA A 93 19.09 5.53 -3.51
CA ALA A 93 19.60 5.96 -4.81
C ALA A 93 18.74 7.08 -5.37
N ASP A 94 18.10 6.89 -6.52
CA ASP A 94 17.28 7.91 -7.18
C ASP A 94 15.77 7.70 -6.98
N VAL A 95 15.40 6.90 -5.98
CA VAL A 95 14.00 6.63 -5.67
C VAL A 95 13.72 6.91 -4.20
N VAL A 96 12.44 7.06 -3.85
CA VAL A 96 12.00 6.95 -2.47
C VAL A 96 11.40 5.55 -2.29
N GLU A 97 11.77 4.89 -1.18
CA GLU A 97 11.17 3.62 -0.78
C GLU A 97 10.17 3.87 0.33
N VAL A 98 8.96 3.36 0.15
CA VAL A 98 7.92 3.43 1.17
C VAL A 98 7.50 2.01 1.51
N SER A 99 7.56 1.67 2.80
CA SER A 99 7.22 0.32 3.29
C SER A 99 6.02 0.39 4.22
N VAL A 100 5.11 -0.57 4.08
CA VAL A 100 4.02 -0.79 5.02
C VAL A 100 4.20 -2.20 5.58
N ALA A 101 4.56 -2.27 6.86
CA ALA A 101 4.85 -3.53 7.54
C ALA A 101 3.79 -3.84 8.58
N ASP A 102 3.36 -5.09 8.65
CA ASP A 102 2.43 -5.54 9.67
C ASP A 102 2.92 -6.80 10.36
N THR A 103 2.41 -7.04 11.57
CA THR A 103 2.70 -8.25 12.34
C THR A 103 1.53 -9.24 12.22
N GLY A 104 0.92 -9.28 11.06
CA GLY A 104 -0.28 -10.07 10.82
C GLY A 104 -0.02 -11.54 10.55
N VAL A 105 -0.98 -12.16 9.89
CA VAL A 105 -0.95 -13.60 9.65
C VAL A 105 0.08 -14.03 8.62
N GLY A 106 0.59 -13.09 7.84
CA GLY A 106 1.53 -13.40 6.78
C GLY A 106 0.87 -14.04 5.56
N ILE A 107 1.66 -14.25 4.53
CA ILE A 107 1.19 -14.80 3.26
C ILE A 107 2.09 -15.96 2.87
N ALA A 108 1.50 -17.11 2.60
CA ALA A 108 2.24 -18.30 2.17
C ALA A 108 2.96 -18.04 0.84
N ALA A 109 4.14 -18.62 0.67
CA ALA A 109 4.95 -18.43 -0.54
C ALA A 109 4.17 -18.69 -1.82
N ALA A 110 3.32 -19.72 -1.84
CA ALA A 110 2.52 -20.05 -3.02
C ALA A 110 1.51 -18.96 -3.37
N ASP A 111 1.06 -18.19 -2.38
CA ASP A 111 0.06 -17.13 -2.58
C ASP A 111 0.69 -15.77 -2.90
N GLN A 112 1.96 -15.58 -2.58
CA GLN A 112 2.62 -14.27 -2.76
C GLN A 112 2.63 -13.82 -4.22
N ALA A 113 2.75 -14.74 -5.15
CA ALA A 113 2.69 -14.41 -6.58
C ALA A 113 1.30 -13.98 -7.03
N LEU A 114 0.26 -14.31 -6.28
CA LEU A 114 -1.14 -14.06 -6.64
C LEU A 114 -1.71 -12.78 -6.06
N VAL A 115 -1.07 -12.17 -5.06
CA VAL A 115 -1.66 -11.06 -4.31
C VAL A 115 -1.92 -9.83 -5.18
N PHE A 116 -1.19 -9.66 -6.27
CA PHE A 116 -1.35 -8.52 -7.17
C PHE A 116 -2.23 -8.81 -8.37
N GLU A 117 -2.80 -10.01 -8.48
CA GLU A 117 -3.70 -10.36 -9.56
C GLU A 117 -5.11 -9.83 -9.31
N GLU A 118 -5.80 -9.48 -10.39
CA GLU A 118 -7.16 -8.98 -10.32
C GLU A 118 -8.11 -10.05 -9.75
N PHE A 119 -9.01 -9.60 -8.88
CA PHE A 119 -10.06 -10.44 -8.27
C PHE A 119 -9.52 -11.63 -7.47
N LYS A 120 -8.22 -11.63 -7.13
CA LYS A 120 -7.64 -12.68 -6.29
C LYS A 120 -7.62 -12.24 -4.84
N GLN A 121 -8.03 -13.14 -3.96
CA GLN A 121 -7.89 -12.96 -2.53
C GLN A 121 -7.10 -14.12 -1.97
N VAL A 122 -6.24 -13.81 -1.00
CA VAL A 122 -5.31 -14.79 -0.44
C VAL A 122 -5.99 -15.57 0.68
N GLY A 123 -5.74 -16.88 0.70
CA GLY A 123 -6.22 -17.76 1.74
C GLY A 123 -7.64 -18.27 1.49
N THR A 124 -8.09 -19.19 2.36
CA THR A 124 -9.39 -19.83 2.27
C THR A 124 -10.37 -19.34 3.33
N ASP A 125 -9.96 -18.37 4.12
CA ASP A 125 -10.77 -17.83 5.19
C ASP A 125 -11.93 -17.01 4.60
N TYR A 126 -13.13 -17.33 5.03
CA TYR A 126 -14.34 -16.64 4.56
C TYR A 126 -14.35 -15.15 4.89
N THR A 127 -13.75 -14.75 6.01
CA THR A 127 -13.70 -13.34 6.38
C THR A 127 -12.89 -12.54 5.39
N ARG A 128 -11.84 -13.14 4.84
CA ARG A 128 -11.01 -12.49 3.82
C ARG A 128 -11.75 -12.35 2.50
N LYS A 129 -12.52 -13.39 2.14
CA LYS A 129 -13.28 -13.36 0.89
C LYS A 129 -14.44 -12.39 0.92
N ALA A 130 -14.98 -12.12 2.10
CA ALA A 130 -16.12 -11.23 2.24
C ALA A 130 -15.76 -9.75 2.11
N GLU A 131 -14.46 -9.41 2.14
CA GLU A 131 -14.01 -8.04 2.14
C GLU A 131 -13.32 -7.66 0.84
N GLY A 132 -13.76 -6.57 0.24
CA GLY A 132 -13.15 -6.00 -0.95
C GLY A 132 -13.45 -6.77 -2.23
N THR A 133 -12.97 -6.23 -3.33
CA THR A 133 -13.22 -6.75 -4.68
C THR A 133 -12.08 -7.62 -5.20
N GLY A 134 -10.96 -7.70 -4.47
CA GLY A 134 -9.75 -8.35 -4.96
C GLY A 134 -8.97 -7.48 -5.94
N LEU A 135 -9.31 -6.21 -6.06
CA LEU A 135 -8.67 -5.28 -6.99
C LEU A 135 -7.68 -4.32 -6.33
N GLY A 136 -7.74 -4.17 -5.01
CA GLY A 136 -6.94 -3.17 -4.31
C GLY A 136 -5.44 -3.27 -4.57
N LEU A 137 -4.87 -4.46 -4.44
CA LEU A 137 -3.44 -4.67 -4.66
C LEU A 137 -3.06 -4.63 -6.14
N ALA A 138 -3.93 -5.12 -7.03
CA ALA A 138 -3.70 -5.02 -8.47
C ALA A 138 -3.65 -3.55 -8.90
N LEU A 139 -4.58 -2.75 -8.41
CA LEU A 139 -4.63 -1.31 -8.69
C LEU A 139 -3.42 -0.60 -8.10
N THR A 140 -3.04 -0.96 -6.88
CA THR A 140 -1.85 -0.41 -6.22
C THR A 140 -0.61 -0.63 -7.07
N LYS A 141 -0.41 -1.84 -7.56
CA LYS A 141 0.73 -2.16 -8.43
C LYS A 141 0.72 -1.31 -9.70
N ARG A 142 -0.44 -1.15 -10.33
CA ARG A 142 -0.58 -0.34 -11.55
C ARG A 142 -0.25 1.13 -11.27
N PHE A 143 -0.72 1.68 -10.16
CA PHE A 143 -0.41 3.06 -9.79
C PHE A 143 1.08 3.26 -9.56
N VAL A 144 1.74 2.31 -8.90
CA VAL A 144 3.19 2.36 -8.69
C VAL A 144 3.92 2.32 -10.04
N GLU A 145 3.51 1.42 -10.92
CA GLU A 145 4.10 1.29 -12.26
C GLU A 145 3.90 2.53 -13.11
N LEU A 146 2.75 3.19 -12.99
CA LEU A 146 2.51 4.46 -13.68
C LEU A 146 3.53 5.54 -13.27
N HIS A 147 3.97 5.50 -12.02
CA HIS A 147 5.02 6.41 -11.54
C HIS A 147 6.43 5.99 -11.98
N GLY A 148 6.57 4.84 -12.61
CA GLY A 148 7.86 4.29 -13.00
C GLY A 148 8.55 3.52 -11.89
N GLY A 149 7.83 3.17 -10.85
CA GLY A 149 8.37 2.45 -9.70
C GLY A 149 8.07 0.97 -9.71
N THR A 150 8.41 0.33 -8.61
CA THR A 150 8.18 -1.10 -8.40
C THR A 150 7.57 -1.34 -7.03
N ILE A 151 6.89 -2.46 -6.88
CA ILE A 151 6.36 -2.90 -5.59
C ILE A 151 6.77 -4.34 -5.35
N ARG A 152 7.11 -4.66 -4.10
CA ARG A 152 7.50 -6.02 -3.71
C ARG A 152 6.90 -6.39 -2.37
N LEU A 153 6.84 -7.67 -2.11
CA LEU A 153 6.31 -8.24 -0.88
C LEU A 153 7.34 -9.13 -0.23
N ALA A 154 7.54 -8.96 1.07
CA ALA A 154 8.29 -9.89 1.90
C ALA A 154 7.34 -10.36 3.00
N SER A 155 7.13 -11.66 3.12
CA SER A 155 6.16 -12.19 4.07
C SER A 155 6.50 -13.60 4.49
N GLU A 156 6.14 -13.94 5.74
CA GLU A 156 6.20 -15.30 6.28
C GLU A 156 4.92 -15.57 7.04
N PRO A 157 4.30 -16.74 6.84
CA PRO A 157 3.12 -17.11 7.63
C PRO A 157 3.42 -17.04 9.12
N GLY A 158 2.51 -16.40 9.86
CA GLY A 158 2.64 -16.23 11.30
C GLY A 158 3.54 -15.08 11.75
N LYS A 159 4.25 -14.44 10.85
CA LYS A 159 5.19 -13.36 11.19
C LYS A 159 4.83 -12.00 10.61
N GLY A 160 3.91 -11.96 9.66
CA GLY A 160 3.46 -10.73 9.06
C GLY A 160 3.97 -10.51 7.65
N SER A 161 3.72 -9.32 7.15
CA SER A 161 4.01 -8.96 5.76
C SER A 161 4.59 -7.54 5.69
N THR A 162 5.46 -7.32 4.71
CA THR A 162 5.96 -5.98 4.40
C THR A 162 5.83 -5.76 2.89
N PHE A 163 5.03 -4.78 2.53
CA PHE A 163 4.94 -4.30 1.15
C PHE A 163 5.84 -3.09 1.02
N THR A 164 6.72 -3.09 0.05
CA THR A 164 7.61 -1.96 -0.22
C THR A 164 7.43 -1.51 -1.66
N PHE A 165 7.14 -0.23 -1.85
CA PHE A 165 7.08 0.32 -3.20
C PHE A 165 8.08 1.46 -3.35
N THR A 166 8.52 1.67 -4.58
CA THR A 166 9.47 2.72 -4.92
C THR A 166 8.85 3.68 -5.91
N ILE A 167 9.22 4.94 -5.80
CA ILE A 167 8.81 5.96 -6.77
C ILE A 167 10.04 6.79 -7.11
N PRO A 168 10.32 7.02 -8.41
CA PRO A 168 11.47 7.83 -8.81
C PRO A 168 11.40 9.24 -8.27
N LEU A 169 12.54 9.77 -7.83
CA LEU A 169 12.62 11.13 -7.31
C LEU A 169 12.60 12.19 -8.42
N GLY A 170 12.94 11.81 -9.64
CA GLY A 170 13.01 12.73 -10.77
C GLY A 170 11.77 12.77 -11.65
N LEU A 171 10.63 12.42 -11.10
CA LEU A 171 9.40 12.36 -11.89
C LEU A 171 8.96 13.73 -12.43
#